data_d38ac99bb1602718c7ecc68eb9c477e8
#
_entry.id   d38ac99bb1602718c7ecc68eb9c477e8
#
_cell.length_a   1.000
_cell.length_b   1.000
_cell.length_c   1.000
_cell.angle_alpha   90.00
_cell.angle_beta   90.00
_cell.angle_gamma   90.00
#
_symmetry.space_group_name_H-M   'P 1'
#
loop_
_entity.id
_entity.type
_entity.pdbx_description
1 polymer ?
#
loop_
_entity_poly.entity_id
_entity_poly.type
_entity_poly.pdbx_seq_one_letter_code
_entity_poly.pdbx_strand_id
1 'polypeptide(L)'
;MMCVTRLVNAGERIVTGDDIYGGTSRLLAQVVPKVGIEVVNVDMNDHDAVRAAIQGGNTTMVMMESPTNPRLQVIDIKAICDMAHEKGALVCVDNSIMCPTFQAPLALGADISMTSATKFIAGHSDVTGGLLACNGEELGKRIYFHQNAEGLHLGPFDCWLALRGLKTMQLRME
;
A
#
# COMPACT_ATOMS: atom_id res chain seq x y z
N MET A 1 -5.07 3.60 -2.24
CA MET A 1 -5.54 2.45 -1.43
C MET A 1 -6.78 1.76 -2.01
N MET A 2 -7.85 2.47 -2.43
CA MET A 2 -9.05 1.80 -2.97
C MET A 2 -8.74 0.80 -4.09
N CYS A 3 -7.97 1.17 -5.12
CA CYS A 3 -7.58 0.23 -6.18
C CYS A 3 -6.93 -1.05 -5.65
N VAL A 4 -6.13 -0.95 -4.58
CA VAL A 4 -5.46 -2.11 -3.98
C VAL A 4 -6.46 -3.03 -3.32
N THR A 5 -7.41 -2.49 -2.53
CA THR A 5 -8.42 -3.31 -1.86
C THR A 5 -9.38 -4.00 -2.84
N ARG A 6 -9.51 -3.46 -4.07
CA ARG A 6 -10.32 -4.09 -5.15
C ARG A 6 -9.66 -5.32 -5.81
N LEU A 7 -8.39 -5.56 -5.51
CA LEU A 7 -7.73 -6.81 -5.94
C LEU A 7 -8.14 -8.02 -5.10
N VAL A 8 -8.84 -7.78 -3.98
CA VAL A 8 -9.31 -8.78 -3.02
C VAL A 8 -10.82 -8.98 -3.19
N ASN A 9 -11.25 -10.23 -3.25
CA ASN A 9 -12.66 -10.57 -3.46
C ASN A 9 -13.41 -10.76 -2.12
N ALA A 10 -14.73 -10.73 -2.18
CA ALA A 10 -15.57 -11.11 -1.04
C ALA A 10 -15.25 -12.55 -0.57
N GLY A 11 -15.13 -12.76 0.73
CA GLY A 11 -14.73 -14.03 1.33
C GLY A 11 -13.22 -14.24 1.41
N GLU A 12 -12.41 -13.33 0.88
CA GLU A 12 -10.96 -13.32 1.05
C GLU A 12 -10.55 -12.43 2.22
N ARG A 13 -9.26 -12.52 2.59
CA ARG A 13 -8.70 -11.83 3.75
C ARG A 13 -7.57 -10.90 3.37
N ILE A 14 -7.56 -9.72 4.00
CA ILE A 14 -6.42 -8.82 4.09
C ILE A 14 -5.80 -8.96 5.48
N VAL A 15 -4.50 -9.23 5.56
CA VAL A 15 -3.71 -9.09 6.80
C VAL A 15 -3.01 -7.75 6.75
N THR A 16 -3.10 -6.97 7.82
CA THR A 16 -2.50 -5.63 7.87
C THR A 16 -1.84 -5.35 9.21
N GLY A 17 -0.92 -4.37 9.23
CA GLY A 17 -0.31 -3.90 10.47
C GLY A 17 -1.33 -3.26 11.42
N ASP A 18 -1.08 -3.37 12.71
CA ASP A 18 -1.86 -2.72 13.78
C ASP A 18 -1.52 -1.22 13.92
N ASP A 19 -0.34 -0.82 13.41
CA ASP A 19 0.13 0.56 13.38
C ASP A 19 0.28 1.02 11.93
N ILE A 20 -0.73 1.67 11.41
CA ILE A 20 -0.80 2.19 10.04
C ILE A 20 -1.52 3.54 10.01
N TYR A 21 -1.30 4.32 8.97
CA TYR A 21 -1.97 5.60 8.79
C TYR A 21 -3.48 5.53 9.04
N GLY A 22 -4.00 6.46 9.85
CA GLY A 22 -5.39 6.46 10.30
C GLY A 22 -6.45 6.46 9.17
N GLY A 23 -6.13 7.02 8.00
CA GLY A 23 -7.00 6.95 6.81
C GLY A 23 -7.10 5.54 6.25
N THR A 24 -5.98 4.83 6.19
CA THR A 24 -5.91 3.41 5.76
C THR A 24 -6.60 2.51 6.79
N SER A 25 -6.33 2.73 8.08
CA SER A 25 -6.99 2.00 9.17
C SER A 25 -8.52 2.15 9.10
N ARG A 26 -9.01 3.38 8.91
CA ARG A 26 -10.45 3.64 8.76
C ARG A 26 -11.04 2.94 7.54
N LEU A 27 -10.36 2.97 6.40
CA LEU A 27 -10.79 2.30 5.18
C LEU A 27 -10.93 0.79 5.43
N LEU A 28 -9.91 0.18 6.01
CA LEU A 28 -9.87 -1.27 6.28
C LEU A 28 -10.87 -1.69 7.34
N ALA A 29 -11.10 -0.88 8.38
CA ALA A 29 -12.03 -1.23 9.46
C ALA A 29 -13.51 -0.96 9.14
N GLN A 30 -13.83 0.06 8.34
CA GLN A 30 -15.21 0.54 8.20
C GLN A 30 -15.78 0.40 6.79
N VAL A 31 -14.96 0.31 5.76
CA VAL A 31 -15.40 0.25 4.36
C VAL A 31 -15.20 -1.13 3.77
N VAL A 32 -14.00 -1.67 3.87
CA VAL A 32 -13.62 -2.95 3.26
C VAL A 32 -14.48 -4.13 3.75
N PRO A 33 -14.82 -4.26 5.06
CA PRO A 33 -15.70 -5.35 5.51
C PRO A 33 -17.12 -5.30 4.93
N LYS A 34 -17.60 -4.12 4.51
CA LYS A 34 -18.94 -3.99 3.91
C LYS A 34 -19.08 -4.65 2.55
N VAL A 35 -17.96 -4.95 1.90
CA VAL A 35 -17.93 -5.69 0.62
C VAL A 35 -17.52 -7.15 0.83
N GLY A 36 -17.59 -7.65 2.06
CA GLY A 36 -17.40 -9.06 2.39
C GLY A 36 -15.93 -9.50 2.50
N ILE A 37 -14.98 -8.56 2.62
CA ILE A 37 -13.57 -8.85 2.80
C ILE A 37 -13.25 -8.87 4.30
N GLU A 38 -12.58 -9.91 4.77
CA GLU A 38 -12.10 -9.99 6.15
C GLU A 38 -10.81 -9.17 6.31
N VAL A 39 -10.68 -8.46 7.43
CA VAL A 39 -9.46 -7.71 7.77
C VAL A 39 -8.93 -8.16 9.12
N VAL A 40 -7.66 -8.56 9.16
CA VAL A 40 -6.96 -8.99 10.37
C VAL A 40 -5.78 -8.06 10.61
N ASN A 41 -5.74 -7.43 11.79
CA ASN A 41 -4.62 -6.57 12.21
C ASN A 41 -3.65 -7.40 13.07
N VAL A 42 -2.35 -7.20 12.86
CA VAL A 42 -1.29 -7.91 13.57
C VAL A 42 -0.08 -6.99 13.76
N ASP A 43 0.67 -7.20 14.84
CA ASP A 43 1.98 -6.57 14.97
C ASP A 43 2.93 -7.16 13.91
N MET A 44 3.34 -6.34 12.95
CA MET A 44 4.20 -6.77 11.84
C MET A 44 5.65 -7.10 12.27
N ASN A 45 6.04 -6.74 13.50
CA ASN A 45 7.34 -7.15 14.08
C ASN A 45 7.27 -8.52 14.76
N ASP A 46 6.08 -9.03 15.05
CA ASP A 46 5.89 -10.39 15.53
C ASP A 46 5.68 -11.34 14.34
N HIS A 47 6.78 -11.88 13.83
CA HIS A 47 6.77 -12.75 12.65
C HIS A 47 5.95 -14.03 12.84
N ASP A 48 5.85 -14.55 14.06
CA ASP A 48 5.03 -15.74 14.34
C ASP A 48 3.56 -15.39 14.28
N ALA A 49 3.14 -14.24 14.84
CA ALA A 49 1.79 -13.75 14.74
C ALA A 49 1.40 -13.41 13.27
N VAL A 50 2.32 -12.80 12.50
CA VAL A 50 2.11 -12.52 11.08
C VAL A 50 1.91 -13.82 10.30
N ARG A 51 2.78 -14.83 10.49
CA ARG A 51 2.67 -16.13 9.83
C ARG A 51 1.36 -16.81 10.17
N ALA A 52 0.97 -16.81 11.44
CA ALA A 52 -0.30 -17.39 11.88
C ALA A 52 -1.51 -16.67 11.25
N ALA A 53 -1.49 -15.33 11.19
CA ALA A 53 -2.55 -14.54 10.56
C ALA A 53 -2.68 -14.83 9.07
N ILE A 54 -1.55 -14.93 8.34
CA ILE A 54 -1.51 -15.23 6.90
C ILE A 54 -2.04 -16.66 6.65
N GLN A 55 -1.63 -17.64 7.44
CA GLN A 55 -2.03 -19.04 7.27
C GLN A 55 -3.46 -19.33 7.75
N GLY A 56 -3.99 -18.55 8.69
CA GLY A 56 -5.23 -18.79 9.40
C GLY A 56 -6.52 -18.64 8.59
N GLY A 57 -6.45 -18.21 7.31
CA GLY A 57 -7.65 -18.03 6.48
C GLY A 57 -7.34 -17.93 4.99
N ASN A 58 -8.31 -17.42 4.22
CA ASN A 58 -8.16 -17.18 2.78
C ASN A 58 -7.44 -15.83 2.52
N THR A 59 -6.20 -15.70 2.98
CA THR A 59 -5.41 -14.49 2.84
C THR A 59 -4.88 -14.36 1.41
N THR A 60 -5.22 -13.28 0.73
CA THR A 60 -4.80 -12.95 -0.63
C THR A 60 -4.03 -11.65 -0.72
N MET A 61 -4.03 -10.86 0.37
CA MET A 61 -3.32 -9.58 0.44
C MET A 61 -2.72 -9.37 1.83
N VAL A 62 -1.47 -8.91 1.86
CA VAL A 62 -0.84 -8.33 3.05
C VAL A 62 -0.58 -6.86 2.79
N MET A 63 -0.98 -6.00 3.72
CA MET A 63 -0.79 -4.55 3.62
C MET A 63 0.02 -4.08 4.80
N MET A 64 1.13 -3.38 4.55
CA MET A 64 1.98 -2.84 5.60
C MET A 64 2.46 -1.43 5.28
N GLU A 65 2.98 -0.77 6.29
CA GLU A 65 3.64 0.53 6.22
C GLU A 65 4.99 0.42 6.93
N SER A 66 6.06 0.92 6.34
CA SER A 66 7.39 0.91 6.96
C SER A 66 8.20 2.14 6.55
N PRO A 67 8.64 2.99 7.50
CA PRO A 67 8.23 3.01 8.91
C PRO A 67 6.74 3.24 9.10
N THR A 68 6.17 2.77 10.22
CA THR A 68 4.74 2.89 10.51
C THR A 68 4.35 4.30 10.95
N ASN A 69 3.06 4.64 10.89
CA ASN A 69 2.54 5.92 11.35
C ASN A 69 1.38 5.69 12.37
N PRO A 70 1.48 6.15 13.64
CA PRO A 70 2.43 7.17 14.11
C PRO A 70 3.68 6.65 14.84
N ARG A 71 3.79 5.35 15.14
CA ARG A 71 4.83 4.83 16.06
C ARG A 71 6.23 4.75 15.45
N LEU A 72 6.39 4.92 14.11
CA LEU A 72 7.64 4.85 13.37
C LEU A 72 8.40 3.53 13.56
N GLN A 73 7.69 2.45 13.70
CA GLN A 73 8.28 1.11 13.74
C GLN A 73 8.82 0.75 12.35
N VAL A 74 10.00 0.17 12.31
CA VAL A 74 10.60 -0.32 11.06
C VAL A 74 10.27 -1.80 10.91
N ILE A 75 9.62 -2.14 9.81
CA ILE A 75 9.18 -3.50 9.50
C ILE A 75 10.14 -4.13 8.49
N ASP A 76 10.51 -5.38 8.67
CA ASP A 76 11.29 -6.14 7.69
C ASP A 76 10.39 -6.52 6.50
N ILE A 77 10.37 -5.63 5.50
CA ILE A 77 9.54 -5.79 4.29
C ILE A 77 9.83 -7.13 3.61
N LYS A 78 11.12 -7.51 3.50
CA LYS A 78 11.50 -8.73 2.81
C LYS A 78 10.96 -9.97 3.52
N ALA A 79 11.13 -10.05 4.83
CA ALA A 79 10.63 -11.20 5.61
C ALA A 79 9.11 -11.35 5.50
N ILE A 80 8.35 -10.24 5.54
CA ILE A 80 6.90 -10.27 5.37
C ILE A 80 6.51 -10.69 3.95
N CYS A 81 7.22 -10.20 2.92
CA CYS A 81 6.99 -10.61 1.53
C CYS A 81 7.20 -12.12 1.35
N ASP A 82 8.30 -12.66 1.89
CA ASP A 82 8.60 -14.09 1.80
C ASP A 82 7.46 -14.93 2.42
N MET A 83 6.98 -14.56 3.62
CA MET A 83 5.86 -15.23 4.29
C MET A 83 4.53 -15.14 3.50
N ALA A 84 4.24 -13.97 2.92
CA ALA A 84 3.03 -13.77 2.13
C ALA A 84 3.05 -14.59 0.84
N HIS A 85 4.19 -14.60 0.16
CA HIS A 85 4.35 -15.33 -1.10
C HIS A 85 4.32 -16.86 -0.92
N GLU A 86 4.74 -17.41 0.23
CA GLU A 86 4.53 -18.81 0.57
C GLU A 86 3.04 -19.20 0.51
N LYS A 87 2.13 -18.27 0.80
CA LYS A 87 0.67 -18.45 0.71
C LYS A 87 0.09 -18.07 -0.65
N GLY A 88 0.88 -17.41 -1.51
CA GLY A 88 0.41 -16.82 -2.77
C GLY A 88 -0.33 -15.49 -2.60
N ALA A 89 -0.18 -14.83 -1.44
CA ALA A 89 -0.77 -13.52 -1.17
C ALA A 89 0.09 -12.41 -1.75
N LEU A 90 -0.54 -11.37 -2.31
CA LEU A 90 0.12 -10.14 -2.76
C LEU A 90 0.53 -9.27 -1.56
N VAL A 91 1.62 -8.53 -1.70
CA VAL A 91 2.08 -7.58 -0.70
C VAL A 91 2.04 -6.15 -1.22
N CYS A 92 1.32 -5.30 -0.50
CA CYS A 92 1.28 -3.85 -0.73
C CYS A 92 1.97 -3.11 0.41
N VAL A 93 2.97 -2.30 0.08
CA VAL A 93 3.69 -1.46 1.04
C VAL A 93 3.32 0.00 0.84
N ASP A 94 2.85 0.65 1.90
CA ASP A 94 2.74 2.11 1.95
C ASP A 94 4.13 2.72 2.21
N ASN A 95 4.67 3.37 1.19
CA ASN A 95 5.99 3.97 1.18
C ASN A 95 5.96 5.50 1.35
N SER A 96 4.89 6.04 1.93
CA SER A 96 4.67 7.49 1.96
C SER A 96 5.67 8.22 2.85
N ILE A 97 6.15 7.60 3.95
CA ILE A 97 7.13 8.21 4.87
C ILE A 97 8.52 8.25 4.25
N MET A 98 9.00 7.13 3.70
CA MET A 98 10.34 7.06 3.11
C MET A 98 10.39 7.61 1.69
N CYS A 99 9.30 7.62 0.97
CA CYS A 99 9.19 7.92 -0.45
C CYS A 99 10.14 7.10 -1.35
N PRO A 100 9.98 7.15 -2.67
CA PRO A 100 10.80 6.34 -3.60
C PRO A 100 12.30 6.65 -3.57
N THR A 101 12.71 7.81 -3.04
CA THR A 101 14.12 8.22 -2.98
C THR A 101 14.92 7.39 -1.95
N PHE A 102 14.30 7.06 -0.82
CA PHE A 102 15.00 6.38 0.28
C PHE A 102 14.64 4.92 0.42
N GLN A 103 13.50 4.48 -0.11
CA GLN A 103 13.07 3.10 0.00
C GLN A 103 12.37 2.65 -1.28
N ALA A 104 12.76 1.47 -1.78
CA ALA A 104 12.19 0.84 -2.98
C ALA A 104 11.53 -0.50 -2.61
N PRO A 105 10.27 -0.51 -2.14
CA PRO A 105 9.60 -1.74 -1.68
C PRO A 105 9.56 -2.85 -2.72
N LEU A 106 9.42 -2.53 -4.01
CA LEU A 106 9.42 -3.52 -5.08
C LEU A 106 10.76 -4.26 -5.18
N ALA A 107 11.88 -3.59 -4.91
CA ALA A 107 13.20 -4.24 -4.86
C ALA A 107 13.39 -5.11 -3.61
N LEU A 108 12.57 -4.91 -2.58
CA LEU A 108 12.54 -5.70 -1.34
C LEU A 108 11.55 -6.87 -1.39
N GLY A 109 10.88 -7.07 -2.54
CA GLY A 109 9.98 -8.18 -2.76
C GLY A 109 8.49 -7.83 -2.76
N ALA A 110 8.09 -6.60 -2.46
CA ALA A 110 6.69 -6.20 -2.53
C ALA A 110 6.15 -6.27 -3.97
N ASP A 111 4.87 -6.60 -4.12
CA ASP A 111 4.18 -6.61 -5.41
C ASP A 111 3.69 -5.22 -5.80
N ILE A 112 3.29 -4.44 -4.80
CA ILE A 112 2.75 -3.09 -4.96
C ILE A 112 3.43 -2.15 -3.98
N SER A 113 3.95 -1.04 -4.49
CA SER A 113 4.37 0.11 -3.70
C SER A 113 3.34 1.23 -3.84
N MET A 114 2.69 1.60 -2.75
CA MET A 114 1.81 2.76 -2.69
C MET A 114 2.57 3.94 -2.08
N THR A 115 2.37 5.12 -2.64
CA THR A 115 2.94 6.35 -2.08
C THR A 115 1.92 7.48 -2.17
N SER A 116 1.69 8.18 -1.07
CA SER A 116 0.88 9.40 -1.08
C SER A 116 1.59 10.50 -1.87
N ALA A 117 1.05 10.84 -3.03
CA ALA A 117 1.54 11.96 -3.83
C ALA A 117 1.36 13.31 -3.10
N THR A 118 0.41 13.38 -2.17
CA THR A 118 0.15 14.53 -1.28
C THR A 118 1.39 14.96 -0.49
N LYS A 119 2.30 14.01 -0.20
CA LYS A 119 3.47 14.23 0.67
C LYS A 119 4.70 14.66 -0.15
N PHE A 120 5.79 13.92 -0.09
CA PHE A 120 7.06 14.32 -0.67
C PHE A 120 7.06 14.39 -2.20
N ILE A 121 6.22 13.61 -2.89
CA ILE A 121 6.16 13.63 -4.35
C ILE A 121 5.69 14.99 -4.87
N ALA A 122 4.54 15.49 -4.44
CA ALA A 122 4.07 16.83 -4.79
C ALA A 122 4.83 17.91 -4.02
N GLY A 123 5.06 17.72 -2.71
CA GLY A 123 5.95 18.53 -1.87
C GLY A 123 5.49 19.95 -1.57
N HIS A 124 4.26 20.34 -1.92
CA HIS A 124 3.79 21.73 -1.84
C HIS A 124 2.46 21.87 -1.08
N SER A 125 1.91 20.81 -0.51
CA SER A 125 0.64 20.81 0.23
C SER A 125 -0.56 21.36 -0.56
N ASP A 126 -0.57 21.22 -1.86
CA ASP A 126 -1.56 21.81 -2.78
C ASP A 126 -2.26 20.78 -3.67
N VAL A 127 -2.01 19.49 -3.45
CA VAL A 127 -2.69 18.38 -4.14
C VAL A 127 -2.91 17.21 -3.19
N THR A 128 -4.01 16.51 -3.36
CA THR A 128 -4.27 15.24 -2.69
C THR A 128 -4.31 14.13 -3.72
N GLY A 129 -3.44 13.15 -3.58
CA GLY A 129 -3.35 12.05 -4.55
C GLY A 129 -2.50 10.89 -4.05
N GLY A 130 -2.46 9.82 -4.83
CA GLY A 130 -1.65 8.66 -4.58
C GLY A 130 -1.11 8.06 -5.88
N LEU A 131 0.04 7.42 -5.77
CA LEU A 131 0.66 6.67 -6.84
C LEU A 131 0.78 5.21 -6.44
N LEU A 132 0.57 4.32 -7.41
CA LEU A 132 0.82 2.89 -7.28
C LEU A 132 1.88 2.50 -8.31
N ALA A 133 2.92 1.81 -7.85
CA ALA A 133 3.86 1.12 -8.71
C ALA A 133 3.74 -0.38 -8.41
N CYS A 134 3.83 -1.23 -9.42
CA CYS A 134 3.75 -2.68 -9.25
C CYS A 134 4.70 -3.41 -10.19
N ASN A 135 5.05 -4.64 -9.81
CA ASN A 135 5.78 -5.55 -10.66
C ASN A 135 4.80 -6.35 -11.52
N GLY A 136 5.14 -6.50 -12.82
CA GLY A 136 4.40 -7.32 -13.76
C GLY A 136 3.22 -6.61 -14.44
N GLU A 137 3.07 -6.89 -15.72
CA GLU A 137 2.06 -6.27 -16.59
C GLU A 137 0.63 -6.69 -16.19
N GLU A 138 0.43 -7.94 -15.80
CA GLU A 138 -0.90 -8.46 -15.44
C GLU A 138 -1.45 -7.81 -14.18
N LEU A 139 -0.63 -7.62 -13.15
CA LEU A 139 -1.03 -6.90 -11.94
C LEU A 139 -1.34 -5.42 -12.27
N GLY A 140 -0.51 -4.81 -13.11
CA GLY A 140 -0.73 -3.45 -13.60
C GLY A 140 -2.06 -3.29 -14.33
N LYS A 141 -2.43 -4.22 -15.21
CA LYS A 141 -3.73 -4.23 -15.91
C LYS A 141 -4.91 -4.35 -14.94
N ARG A 142 -4.81 -5.21 -13.92
CA ARG A 142 -5.85 -5.36 -12.90
C ARG A 142 -6.05 -4.06 -12.11
N ILE A 143 -4.97 -3.43 -11.67
CA ILE A 143 -5.00 -2.15 -10.96
C ILE A 143 -5.61 -1.05 -11.85
N TYR A 144 -5.17 -0.96 -13.10
CA TYR A 144 -5.66 0.02 -14.07
C TYR A 144 -7.16 -0.16 -14.36
N PHE A 145 -7.62 -1.41 -14.45
CA PHE A 145 -9.05 -1.70 -14.62
C PHE A 145 -9.89 -1.07 -13.50
N HIS A 146 -9.53 -1.29 -12.24
CA HIS A 146 -10.25 -0.72 -11.10
C HIS A 146 -10.10 0.80 -11.02
N GLN A 147 -8.92 1.34 -11.33
CA GLN A 147 -8.71 2.78 -11.38
C GLN A 147 -9.68 3.44 -12.37
N ASN A 148 -9.82 2.88 -13.56
CA ASN A 148 -10.68 3.42 -14.60
C ASN A 148 -12.17 3.18 -14.32
N ALA A 149 -12.54 1.95 -13.95
CA ALA A 149 -13.94 1.56 -13.77
C ALA A 149 -14.62 2.29 -12.59
N GLU A 150 -13.86 2.61 -11.53
CA GLU A 150 -14.38 3.26 -10.33
C GLU A 150 -14.03 4.75 -10.24
N GLY A 151 -13.44 5.33 -11.30
CA GLY A 151 -13.09 6.75 -11.33
C GLY A 151 -12.02 7.16 -10.33
N LEU A 152 -11.09 6.27 -10.00
CA LEU A 152 -10.04 6.48 -8.98
C LEU A 152 -8.77 7.14 -9.55
N HIS A 153 -8.90 7.96 -10.57
CA HIS A 153 -7.79 8.68 -11.19
C HIS A 153 -7.75 10.14 -10.74
N LEU A 154 -6.57 10.72 -10.77
CA LEU A 154 -6.38 12.15 -10.54
C LEU A 154 -6.93 12.98 -11.71
N GLY A 155 -7.45 14.16 -11.40
CA GLY A 155 -7.78 15.15 -12.42
C GLY A 155 -6.53 15.68 -13.13
N PRO A 156 -6.67 16.23 -14.36
CA PRO A 156 -5.50 16.73 -15.11
C PRO A 156 -4.71 17.82 -14.36
N PHE A 157 -5.39 18.67 -13.62
CA PHE A 157 -4.74 19.74 -12.85
C PHE A 157 -3.94 19.16 -11.68
N ASP A 158 -4.50 18.16 -10.96
CA ASP A 158 -3.79 17.48 -9.89
C ASP A 158 -2.58 16.70 -10.41
N CYS A 159 -2.69 16.09 -11.59
CA CYS A 159 -1.57 15.46 -12.28
C CYS A 159 -0.47 16.47 -12.59
N TRP A 160 -0.81 17.67 -13.07
CA TRP A 160 0.14 18.73 -13.37
C TRP A 160 0.86 19.21 -12.10
N LEU A 161 0.14 19.40 -10.99
CA LEU A 161 0.74 19.77 -9.70
C LEU A 161 1.70 18.68 -9.19
N ALA A 162 1.28 17.40 -9.26
CA ALA A 162 2.13 16.28 -8.87
C ALA A 162 3.41 16.20 -9.74
N LEU A 163 3.29 16.38 -11.06
CA LEU A 163 4.42 16.41 -11.98
C LEU A 163 5.36 17.57 -11.70
N ARG A 164 4.83 18.75 -11.36
CA ARG A 164 5.63 19.89 -10.92
C ARG A 164 6.50 19.52 -9.72
N GLY A 165 5.91 18.92 -8.69
CA GLY A 165 6.63 18.49 -7.50
C GLY A 165 7.65 17.38 -7.78
N LEU A 166 7.29 16.41 -8.60
CA LEU A 166 8.17 15.30 -8.96
C LEU A 166 9.50 15.76 -9.58
N LYS A 167 9.48 16.82 -10.40
CA LYS A 167 10.68 17.38 -11.04
C LYS A 167 11.75 17.85 -10.05
N THR A 168 11.37 18.20 -8.83
CA THR A 168 12.29 18.68 -7.79
C THR A 168 12.41 17.71 -6.60
N MET A 169 11.74 16.56 -6.66
CA MET A 169 11.69 15.62 -5.54
C MET A 169 13.10 15.18 -5.12
N GLN A 170 13.92 14.75 -6.06
CA GLN A 170 15.30 14.34 -5.77
C GLN A 170 16.07 15.40 -4.98
N LEU A 171 16.07 16.63 -5.49
CA LEU A 171 16.78 17.76 -4.86
C LEU A 171 16.22 18.11 -3.47
N ARG A 172 14.91 17.96 -3.26
CA ARG A 172 14.28 18.26 -1.96
C ARG A 172 14.51 17.16 -0.92
N MET A 173 14.93 15.98 -1.34
CA MET A 173 15.19 14.83 -0.48
C MET A 173 16.68 14.65 -0.15
N GLU A 174 17.59 15.41 -0.79
CA GLU A 174 19.01 15.49 -0.46
C GLU A 174 19.26 16.33 0.82
#